data_36e7af0b1daadd371477157e3c8ab1da
#
_entry.id   36e7af0b1daadd371477157e3c8ab1da
#
_cell.length_a   1.000
_cell.length_b   1.000
_cell.length_c   1.000
_cell.angle_alpha   90.00
_cell.angle_beta   90.00
_cell.angle_gamma   90.00
#
_symmetry.space_group_name_H-M   'P 1'
#
loop_
_entity.id
_entity.type
_entity.pdbx_description
1 polymer ?
#
loop_
_entity_poly.entity_id
_entity_poly.type
_entity_poly.pdbx_seq_one_letter_code
_entity_poly.pdbx_strand_id
1 'polypeptide(L)'
;MPVNDRVLIAGAGPVGCSAALYLAQRGIPVTLIEAGAVLPEDLRASTFHPPTLDMLDELGVIDQLLEEGIVCPEWQYRDTREGVVANWDLGVLKNDTSHPYRIQCEQYKLTRIIVAELEKMDNVDVRFRIRATGTSQDKHGVTLNVDTPEGPEELKGRYLIAADGASSVIRITQGIEFPGLTFPELWLCTSTEFKFEDHFEDLAPIAYIADPDFWFV
;
A
#
# COMPACT_ATOMS: atom_id res chain seq x y z
N MET A 1 -22.03 -16.80 11.45
CA MET A 1 -22.75 -15.59 10.98
C MET A 1 -23.27 -15.86 9.57
N PRO A 2 -24.41 -15.30 9.16
CA PRO A 2 -24.89 -15.49 7.79
C PRO A 2 -23.84 -15.00 6.80
N VAL A 3 -23.69 -15.71 5.68
CA VAL A 3 -22.72 -15.40 4.60
C VAL A 3 -22.88 -13.97 4.05
N ASN A 4 -24.08 -13.37 4.24
CA ASN A 4 -24.42 -12.05 3.70
C ASN A 4 -23.88 -10.86 4.51
N ASP A 5 -23.30 -11.06 5.68
CA ASP A 5 -22.78 -9.94 6.51
C ASP A 5 -21.28 -9.68 6.31
N ARG A 6 -20.62 -10.47 5.47
CA ARG A 6 -19.19 -10.27 5.16
C ARG A 6 -18.96 -9.10 4.22
N VAL A 7 -17.84 -8.41 4.43
CA VAL A 7 -17.28 -7.47 3.45
C VAL A 7 -16.29 -8.23 2.58
N LEU A 8 -16.50 -8.18 1.28
CA LEU A 8 -15.53 -8.70 0.30
C LEU A 8 -14.53 -7.63 -0.03
N ILE A 9 -13.26 -7.99 -0.14
CA ILE A 9 -12.18 -7.08 -0.54
C ILE A 9 -11.39 -7.76 -1.66
N ALA A 10 -11.33 -7.12 -2.82
CA ALA A 10 -10.59 -7.62 -3.97
C ALA A 10 -9.24 -6.90 -4.08
N GLY A 11 -8.16 -7.67 -3.96
CA GLY A 11 -6.77 -7.24 -4.00
C GLY A 11 -6.12 -7.11 -2.63
N ALA A 12 -5.06 -7.90 -2.39
CA ALA A 12 -4.25 -7.87 -1.16
C ALA A 12 -3.03 -6.91 -1.28
N GLY A 13 -3.20 -5.81 -2.00
CA GLY A 13 -2.29 -4.68 -1.95
C GLY A 13 -2.44 -3.90 -0.63
N PRO A 14 -1.64 -2.84 -0.40
CA PRO A 14 -1.65 -2.10 0.87
C PRO A 14 -3.03 -1.53 1.22
N VAL A 15 -3.81 -1.10 0.23
CA VAL A 15 -5.17 -0.57 0.45
C VAL A 15 -6.11 -1.67 0.93
N GLY A 16 -6.14 -2.83 0.24
CA GLY A 16 -7.01 -3.93 0.60
C GLY A 16 -6.64 -4.56 1.94
N CYS A 17 -5.35 -4.76 2.20
CA CYS A 17 -4.85 -5.27 3.47
C CYS A 17 -5.21 -4.34 4.65
N SER A 18 -4.97 -3.02 4.51
CA SER A 18 -5.31 -2.05 5.56
C SER A 18 -6.82 -1.98 5.82
N ALA A 19 -7.63 -2.00 4.75
CA ALA A 19 -9.08 -2.04 4.89
C ALA A 19 -9.57 -3.32 5.58
N ALA A 20 -8.99 -4.47 5.22
CA ALA A 20 -9.30 -5.75 5.84
C ALA A 20 -9.00 -5.74 7.35
N LEU A 21 -7.81 -5.28 7.74
CA LEU A 21 -7.40 -5.21 9.14
C LEU A 21 -8.29 -4.26 9.93
N TYR A 22 -8.53 -3.06 9.40
CA TYR A 22 -9.39 -2.07 10.03
C TYR A 22 -10.81 -2.60 10.32
N LEU A 23 -11.42 -3.29 9.35
CA LEU A 23 -12.75 -3.88 9.51
C LEU A 23 -12.74 -5.08 10.46
N ALA A 24 -11.76 -5.96 10.32
CA ALA A 24 -11.65 -7.17 11.13
C ALA A 24 -11.46 -6.86 12.61
N GLN A 25 -10.64 -5.87 12.98
CA GLN A 25 -10.46 -5.40 14.35
C GLN A 25 -11.73 -4.84 14.98
N ARG A 26 -12.69 -4.42 14.14
CA ARG A 26 -14.03 -3.97 14.58
C ARG A 26 -15.09 -5.07 14.58
N GLY A 27 -14.66 -6.33 14.46
CA GLY A 27 -15.53 -7.50 14.49
C GLY A 27 -16.33 -7.71 13.20
N ILE A 28 -16.05 -6.97 12.13
CA ILE A 28 -16.72 -7.13 10.84
C ILE A 28 -16.09 -8.32 10.10
N PRO A 29 -16.86 -9.32 9.67
CA PRO A 29 -16.32 -10.44 8.91
C PRO A 29 -15.81 -9.99 7.53
N VAL A 30 -14.61 -10.41 7.16
CA VAL A 30 -13.95 -10.04 5.90
C VAL A 30 -13.55 -11.27 5.10
N THR A 31 -13.71 -11.20 3.78
CA THR A 31 -13.01 -12.08 2.84
C THR A 31 -12.11 -11.22 1.96
N LEU A 32 -10.81 -11.40 2.09
CA LEU A 32 -9.79 -10.74 1.28
C LEU A 32 -9.30 -11.71 0.20
N ILE A 33 -9.41 -11.33 -1.06
CA ILE A 33 -8.92 -12.15 -2.19
C ILE A 33 -7.73 -11.51 -2.89
N GLU A 34 -6.80 -12.36 -3.33
CA GLU A 34 -5.64 -11.98 -4.12
C GLU A 34 -5.50 -12.87 -5.36
N ALA A 35 -5.29 -12.26 -6.52
CA ALA A 35 -5.14 -12.98 -7.79
C ALA A 35 -3.81 -13.74 -7.88
N GLY A 36 -2.78 -13.27 -7.23
CA GLY A 36 -1.48 -13.92 -7.15
C GLY A 36 -1.49 -15.16 -6.26
N ALA A 37 -0.49 -16.02 -6.47
CA ALA A 37 -0.27 -17.18 -5.59
C ALA A 37 0.35 -16.78 -4.25
N VAL A 38 1.00 -15.62 -4.22
CA VAL A 38 1.66 -15.00 -3.06
C VAL A 38 1.49 -13.48 -3.18
N LEU A 39 1.79 -12.77 -2.10
CA LEU A 39 1.86 -11.31 -2.15
C LEU A 39 2.97 -10.87 -3.12
N PRO A 40 2.71 -9.86 -3.97
CA PRO A 40 3.74 -9.34 -4.86
C PRO A 40 4.85 -8.64 -4.06
N GLU A 41 6.10 -8.86 -4.46
CA GLU A 41 7.28 -8.21 -3.87
C GLU A 41 7.84 -7.11 -4.78
N ASP A 42 6.97 -6.44 -5.52
CA ASP A 42 7.35 -5.37 -6.44
C ASP A 42 7.83 -4.12 -5.68
N LEU A 43 8.90 -3.52 -6.15
CA LEU A 43 9.39 -2.22 -5.67
C LEU A 43 8.55 -1.09 -6.29
N ARG A 44 7.32 -0.91 -5.81
CA ARG A 44 6.41 0.13 -6.32
C ARG A 44 6.47 1.43 -5.54
N ALA A 45 6.59 1.33 -4.23
CA ALA A 45 6.67 2.46 -3.31
C ALA A 45 7.43 2.04 -2.06
N SER A 46 8.08 3.00 -1.42
CA SER A 46 8.91 2.74 -0.24
C SER A 46 8.79 3.80 0.85
N THR A 47 7.99 4.84 0.65
CA THR A 47 7.92 5.95 1.60
C THR A 47 6.57 6.01 2.30
N PHE A 48 6.62 5.94 3.64
CA PHE A 48 5.46 6.17 4.51
C PHE A 48 5.60 7.52 5.20
N HIS A 49 4.57 8.33 5.08
CA HIS A 49 4.50 9.70 5.62
C HIS A 49 3.80 9.75 6.98
N PRO A 50 4.03 10.79 7.81
CA PRO A 50 3.48 10.91 9.16
C PRO A 50 1.99 10.55 9.29
N PRO A 51 1.06 11.07 8.48
CA PRO A 51 -0.36 10.70 8.62
C PRO A 51 -0.64 9.22 8.39
N THR A 52 0.12 8.59 7.48
CA THR A 52 0.00 7.15 7.24
C THR A 52 0.56 6.34 8.41
N LEU A 53 1.65 6.81 9.01
CA LEU A 53 2.25 6.16 10.18
C LEU A 53 1.30 6.21 11.38
N ASP A 54 0.63 7.34 11.62
CA ASP A 54 -0.39 7.45 12.67
C ASP A 54 -1.55 6.46 12.43
N MET A 55 -2.01 6.28 11.17
CA MET A 55 -3.03 5.29 10.84
C MET A 55 -2.54 3.85 11.04
N LEU A 56 -1.27 3.56 10.73
CA LEU A 56 -0.68 2.23 10.93
C LEU A 56 -0.44 1.93 12.41
N ASP A 57 -0.19 2.95 13.23
CA ASP A 57 -0.15 2.85 14.68
C ASP A 57 -1.53 2.49 15.26
N GLU A 58 -2.59 3.18 14.81
CA GLU A 58 -3.97 2.82 15.17
C GLU A 58 -4.34 1.38 14.78
N LEU A 59 -3.75 0.85 13.71
CA LEU A 59 -3.91 -0.54 13.28
C LEU A 59 -3.01 -1.53 14.04
N GLY A 60 -2.07 -1.04 14.87
CA GLY A 60 -1.16 -1.84 15.68
C GLY A 60 -0.08 -2.57 14.88
N VAL A 61 0.32 -2.03 13.72
CA VAL A 61 1.35 -2.63 12.85
C VAL A 61 2.59 -1.75 12.68
N ILE A 62 2.63 -0.59 13.35
CA ILE A 62 3.71 0.38 13.19
C ILE A 62 5.06 -0.14 13.71
N ASP A 63 5.07 -0.85 14.84
CA ASP A 63 6.32 -1.31 15.46
C ASP A 63 7.07 -2.28 14.53
N GLN A 64 6.35 -3.22 13.91
CA GLN A 64 6.93 -4.16 12.95
C GLN A 64 7.45 -3.44 11.69
N LEU A 65 6.76 -2.39 11.25
CA LEU A 65 7.22 -1.58 10.11
C LEU A 65 8.48 -0.79 10.46
N LEU A 66 8.59 -0.28 11.70
CA LEU A 66 9.78 0.42 12.21
C LEU A 66 11.01 -0.51 12.28
N GLU A 67 10.80 -1.78 12.62
CA GLU A 67 11.87 -2.77 12.66
C GLU A 67 12.43 -3.11 11.27
N GLU A 68 11.58 -3.06 10.23
CA GLU A 68 11.96 -3.41 8.86
C GLU A 68 12.36 -2.20 7.99
N GLY A 69 12.10 -0.98 8.45
CA GLY A 69 12.29 0.25 7.69
C GLY A 69 13.40 1.15 8.24
N ILE A 70 13.71 2.18 7.48
CA ILE A 70 14.67 3.22 7.85
C ILE A 70 13.88 4.47 8.24
N VAL A 71 14.09 4.95 9.47
CA VAL A 71 13.51 6.20 9.96
C VAL A 71 14.25 7.38 9.35
N CYS A 72 13.51 8.25 8.66
CA CYS A 72 14.02 9.42 7.97
C CYS A 72 13.37 10.70 8.55
N PRO A 73 14.00 11.34 9.56
CA PRO A 73 13.46 12.55 10.18
C PRO A 73 13.57 13.78 9.28
N GLU A 74 14.45 13.74 8.30
CA GLU A 74 14.72 14.84 7.37
C GLU A 74 14.79 14.35 5.93
N TRP A 75 14.62 15.31 5.02
CA TRP A 75 14.82 15.13 3.59
C TRP A 75 15.31 16.41 2.95
N GLN A 76 16.00 16.28 1.82
CA GLN A 76 16.66 17.37 1.14
C GLN A 76 16.15 17.56 -0.29
N TYR A 77 16.21 18.82 -0.72
CA TYR A 77 16.25 19.19 -2.13
C TYR A 77 17.65 19.70 -2.47
N ARG A 78 18.25 19.11 -3.48
CA ARG A 78 19.62 19.39 -3.90
C ARG A 78 19.64 19.74 -5.38
N ASP A 79 20.65 20.47 -5.77
CA ASP A 79 21.03 20.71 -7.16
C ASP A 79 22.43 20.12 -7.40
N THR A 80 22.64 19.53 -8.58
CA THR A 80 23.92 18.88 -8.90
C THR A 80 25.11 19.84 -8.93
N ARG A 81 24.88 21.16 -9.08
CA ARG A 81 25.90 22.19 -9.14
C ARG A 81 26.08 22.99 -7.85
N GLU A 82 24.95 23.27 -7.18
CA GLU A 82 24.90 24.15 -6.01
C GLU A 82 24.90 23.37 -4.68
N GLY A 83 24.66 22.05 -4.73
CA GLY A 83 24.59 21.21 -3.52
C GLY A 83 23.22 21.32 -2.84
N VAL A 84 23.17 21.43 -1.50
CA VAL A 84 21.93 21.52 -0.74
C VAL A 84 21.24 22.86 -0.98
N VAL A 85 20.05 22.83 -1.57
CA VAL A 85 19.19 24.01 -1.78
C VAL A 85 18.26 24.22 -0.59
N ALA A 86 17.69 23.13 -0.06
CA ALA A 86 16.80 23.16 1.10
C ALA A 86 16.86 21.85 1.89
N ASN A 87 16.69 21.96 3.20
CA ASN A 87 16.57 20.84 4.12
C ASN A 87 15.28 20.99 4.92
N TRP A 88 14.49 19.91 5.05
CA TRP A 88 13.26 19.89 5.84
C TRP A 88 13.42 18.91 7.00
N ASP A 89 13.35 19.42 8.20
CA ASP A 89 13.26 18.65 9.44
C ASP A 89 11.77 18.43 9.79
N LEU A 90 11.33 17.18 9.74
CA LEU A 90 9.94 16.80 10.11
C LEU A 90 9.69 16.89 11.62
N GLY A 91 10.73 17.04 12.44
CA GLY A 91 10.63 17.27 13.88
C GLY A 91 9.80 18.50 14.24
N VAL A 92 9.57 19.43 13.30
CA VAL A 92 8.63 20.56 13.49
C VAL A 92 7.19 20.08 13.73
N LEU A 93 6.83 18.88 13.28
CA LEU A 93 5.50 18.28 13.42
C LEU A 93 5.28 17.54 14.75
N LYS A 94 6.24 17.55 15.66
CA LYS A 94 6.21 16.79 16.94
C LYS A 94 5.01 17.05 17.83
N ASN A 95 4.30 18.17 17.65
CA ASN A 95 3.10 18.49 18.39
C ASN A 95 1.81 18.08 17.68
N ASP A 96 1.89 17.65 16.41
CA ASP A 96 0.76 17.33 15.54
C ASP A 96 0.66 15.83 15.25
N THR A 97 1.76 15.07 15.40
CA THR A 97 1.83 13.62 15.17
C THR A 97 2.80 12.94 16.13
N SER A 98 2.54 11.68 16.44
CA SER A 98 3.46 10.82 17.19
C SER A 98 4.64 10.35 16.33
N HIS A 99 4.55 10.51 15.00
CA HIS A 99 5.53 10.03 14.01
C HIS A 99 6.05 11.20 13.15
N PRO A 100 6.82 12.18 13.73
CA PRO A 100 7.30 13.34 13.00
C PRO A 100 8.51 12.98 12.10
N TYR A 101 8.39 11.93 11.29
CA TYR A 101 9.39 11.41 10.38
C TYR A 101 8.73 10.64 9.23
N ARG A 102 9.50 10.28 8.22
CA ARG A 102 9.12 9.28 7.21
C ARG A 102 9.77 7.95 7.54
N ILE A 103 9.17 6.85 7.08
CA ILE A 103 9.84 5.54 7.04
C ILE A 103 10.07 5.19 5.58
N GLN A 104 11.30 4.84 5.24
CA GLN A 104 11.64 4.17 3.99
C GLN A 104 11.59 2.66 4.23
N CYS A 105 10.60 2.03 3.64
CA CYS A 105 10.38 0.58 3.73
C CYS A 105 9.62 0.14 2.49
N GLU A 106 10.02 -0.93 1.87
CA GLU A 106 9.33 -1.44 0.69
C GLU A 106 7.88 -1.83 1.03
N GLN A 107 6.95 -1.35 0.23
CA GLN A 107 5.51 -1.46 0.49
C GLN A 107 5.01 -2.90 0.66
N TYR A 108 5.66 -3.87 0.02
CA TYR A 108 5.31 -5.29 0.15
C TYR A 108 5.55 -5.83 1.58
N LYS A 109 6.48 -5.25 2.35
CA LYS A 109 6.72 -5.63 3.74
C LYS A 109 5.49 -5.30 4.60
N LEU A 110 4.90 -4.11 4.41
CA LEU A 110 3.65 -3.75 5.08
C LEU A 110 2.53 -4.75 4.77
N THR A 111 2.35 -5.14 3.52
CA THR A 111 1.28 -6.12 3.18
C THR A 111 1.52 -7.47 3.83
N ARG A 112 2.77 -7.93 3.94
CA ARG A 112 3.12 -9.17 4.66
C ARG A 112 2.82 -9.07 6.15
N ILE A 113 3.21 -7.96 6.79
CA ILE A 113 2.91 -7.69 8.21
C ILE A 113 1.40 -7.77 8.44
N ILE A 114 0.62 -7.06 7.63
CA ILE A 114 -0.84 -7.01 7.80
C ILE A 114 -1.48 -8.38 7.56
N VAL A 115 -1.09 -9.11 6.51
CA VAL A 115 -1.65 -10.44 6.23
C VAL A 115 -1.35 -11.41 7.37
N ALA A 116 -0.15 -11.36 7.95
CA ALA A 116 0.20 -12.18 9.10
C ALA A 116 -0.66 -11.87 10.34
N GLU A 117 -1.13 -10.62 10.52
CA GLU A 117 -2.09 -10.28 11.57
C GLU A 117 -3.52 -10.75 11.21
N LEU A 118 -3.93 -10.61 9.96
CA LEU A 118 -5.25 -11.07 9.49
C LEU A 118 -5.43 -12.57 9.64
N GLU A 119 -4.39 -13.37 9.39
CA GLU A 119 -4.42 -14.83 9.51
C GLU A 119 -4.63 -15.33 10.94
N LYS A 120 -4.43 -14.47 11.95
CA LYS A 120 -4.68 -14.78 13.36
C LYS A 120 -6.15 -14.54 13.77
N MET A 121 -6.97 -13.95 12.88
CA MET A 121 -8.31 -13.49 13.20
C MET A 121 -9.37 -14.45 12.69
N ASP A 122 -10.23 -14.97 13.56
CA ASP A 122 -11.29 -15.93 13.22
C ASP A 122 -12.39 -15.37 12.29
N ASN A 123 -12.52 -14.04 12.21
CA ASN A 123 -13.51 -13.36 11.36
C ASN A 123 -12.97 -13.00 9.96
N VAL A 124 -11.75 -13.41 9.63
CA VAL A 124 -11.10 -13.14 8.35
C VAL A 124 -10.89 -14.42 7.55
N ASP A 125 -11.08 -14.31 6.24
CA ASP A 125 -10.78 -15.36 5.26
C ASP A 125 -9.90 -14.74 4.18
N VAL A 126 -8.60 -15.08 4.15
CA VAL A 126 -7.64 -14.62 3.15
C VAL A 126 -7.44 -15.71 2.12
N ARG A 127 -7.73 -15.38 0.85
CA ARG A 127 -7.66 -16.33 -0.26
C ARG A 127 -6.73 -15.86 -1.35
N PHE A 128 -5.72 -16.64 -1.66
CA PHE A 128 -4.82 -16.44 -2.80
C PHE A 128 -5.27 -17.25 -4.02
N ARG A 129 -4.77 -16.87 -5.20
CA ARG A 129 -5.13 -17.45 -6.50
C ARG A 129 -6.60 -17.28 -6.85
N ILE A 130 -7.24 -16.24 -6.32
CA ILE A 130 -8.63 -15.90 -6.57
C ILE A 130 -8.68 -14.58 -7.32
N ARG A 131 -9.03 -14.64 -8.60
CA ARG A 131 -9.05 -13.47 -9.49
C ARG A 131 -10.47 -12.97 -9.69
N ALA A 132 -10.72 -11.71 -9.34
CA ALA A 132 -11.98 -11.05 -9.67
C ALA A 132 -12.16 -10.93 -11.19
N THR A 133 -13.34 -11.29 -11.69
CA THR A 133 -13.70 -11.21 -13.13
C THR A 133 -14.87 -10.29 -13.41
N GLY A 134 -15.64 -9.93 -12.39
CA GLY A 134 -16.75 -9.00 -12.50
C GLY A 134 -17.57 -8.96 -11.22
N THR A 135 -18.54 -8.06 -11.16
CA THR A 135 -19.40 -7.93 -10.00
C THR A 135 -20.80 -7.47 -10.40
N SER A 136 -21.78 -7.86 -9.58
CA SER A 136 -23.14 -7.34 -9.63
C SER A 136 -23.62 -7.03 -8.21
N GLN A 137 -24.61 -6.14 -8.08
CA GLN A 137 -25.17 -5.77 -6.78
C GLN A 137 -26.67 -5.52 -6.87
N ASP A 138 -27.35 -5.73 -5.76
CA ASP A 138 -28.74 -5.39 -5.58
C ASP A 138 -28.98 -4.81 -4.16
N LYS A 139 -30.24 -4.64 -3.77
CA LYS A 139 -30.59 -4.13 -2.43
C LYS A 139 -30.19 -5.05 -1.27
N HIS A 140 -29.81 -6.28 -1.54
CA HIS A 140 -29.47 -7.29 -0.52
C HIS A 140 -27.96 -7.46 -0.32
N GLY A 141 -27.14 -7.07 -1.32
CA GLY A 141 -25.69 -7.18 -1.24
C GLY A 141 -25.00 -7.20 -2.61
N VAL A 142 -23.82 -7.73 -2.61
CA VAL A 142 -22.94 -7.81 -3.78
C VAL A 142 -22.57 -9.27 -4.07
N THR A 143 -22.49 -9.61 -5.35
CA THR A 143 -21.92 -10.86 -5.86
C THR A 143 -20.65 -10.52 -6.62
N LEU A 144 -19.52 -11.07 -6.22
CA LEU A 144 -18.24 -10.98 -6.89
C LEU A 144 -17.97 -12.28 -7.64
N ASN A 145 -17.87 -12.19 -8.95
CA ASN A 145 -17.49 -13.34 -9.79
C ASN A 145 -15.96 -13.47 -9.74
N VAL A 146 -15.49 -14.66 -9.55
CA VAL A 146 -14.05 -14.96 -9.44
C VAL A 146 -13.68 -16.20 -10.21
N ASP A 147 -12.45 -16.22 -10.71
CA ASP A 147 -11.78 -17.43 -11.17
C ASP A 147 -10.92 -17.98 -10.04
N THR A 148 -11.08 -19.27 -9.76
CA THR A 148 -10.29 -20.04 -8.79
C THR A 148 -9.54 -21.17 -9.49
N PRO A 149 -8.55 -21.83 -8.86
CA PRO A 149 -7.89 -23.01 -9.42
C PRO A 149 -8.87 -24.16 -9.73
N GLU A 150 -10.00 -24.20 -9.05
CA GLU A 150 -11.06 -25.22 -9.22
C GLU A 150 -12.09 -24.84 -10.29
N GLY A 151 -12.05 -23.60 -10.77
CA GLY A 151 -12.96 -23.05 -11.77
C GLY A 151 -13.66 -21.77 -11.30
N PRO A 152 -14.62 -21.26 -12.10
CA PRO A 152 -15.37 -20.06 -11.74
C PRO A 152 -16.24 -20.25 -10.47
N GLU A 153 -16.28 -19.24 -9.62
CA GLU A 153 -17.05 -19.21 -8.38
C GLU A 153 -17.73 -17.84 -8.19
N GLU A 154 -18.82 -17.81 -7.42
CA GLU A 154 -19.45 -16.57 -6.95
C GLU A 154 -19.25 -16.40 -5.45
N LEU A 155 -18.64 -15.28 -5.05
CA LEU A 155 -18.56 -14.87 -3.65
C LEU A 155 -19.66 -13.85 -3.37
N LYS A 156 -20.41 -14.05 -2.25
CA LYS A 156 -21.50 -13.15 -1.85
C LYS A 156 -21.17 -12.44 -0.55
N GLY A 157 -21.44 -11.15 -0.51
CA GLY A 157 -21.18 -10.31 0.65
C GLY A 157 -22.16 -9.15 0.76
N ARG A 158 -22.08 -8.44 1.88
CA ARG A 158 -22.90 -7.24 2.11
C ARG A 158 -22.36 -6.05 1.31
N TYR A 159 -21.04 -5.91 1.27
CA TYR A 159 -20.30 -4.86 0.57
C TYR A 159 -19.09 -5.43 -0.12
N LEU A 160 -18.61 -4.72 -1.14
CA LEU A 160 -17.36 -5.00 -1.83
C LEU A 160 -16.47 -3.75 -1.82
N ILE A 161 -15.23 -3.91 -1.39
CA ILE A 161 -14.16 -2.93 -1.55
C ILE A 161 -13.30 -3.39 -2.73
N ALA A 162 -13.32 -2.62 -3.81
CA ALA A 162 -12.48 -2.86 -4.98
C ALA A 162 -11.11 -2.21 -4.75
N ALA A 163 -10.12 -3.01 -4.37
CA ALA A 163 -8.72 -2.63 -4.16
C ALA A 163 -7.79 -3.34 -5.16
N ASP A 164 -8.32 -3.70 -6.33
CA ASP A 164 -7.71 -4.51 -7.37
C ASP A 164 -6.77 -3.72 -8.31
N GLY A 165 -6.37 -2.51 -7.88
CA GLY A 165 -5.27 -1.75 -8.45
C GLY A 165 -5.61 -0.92 -9.69
N ALA A 166 -4.57 -0.40 -10.33
CA ALA A 166 -4.71 0.53 -11.45
C ALA A 166 -5.48 -0.05 -12.66
N SER A 167 -5.34 -1.35 -12.90
CA SER A 167 -6.03 -2.08 -13.97
C SER A 167 -7.32 -2.76 -13.48
N SER A 168 -7.98 -2.18 -12.49
CA SER A 168 -9.17 -2.72 -11.83
C SER A 168 -10.20 -3.28 -12.80
N VAL A 169 -10.42 -4.58 -12.74
CA VAL A 169 -11.47 -5.27 -13.51
C VAL A 169 -12.85 -4.86 -12.99
N ILE A 170 -12.98 -4.67 -11.68
CA ILE A 170 -14.24 -4.26 -11.06
C ILE A 170 -14.64 -2.86 -11.57
N ARG A 171 -13.73 -1.89 -11.57
CA ARG A 171 -13.97 -0.57 -12.12
C ARG A 171 -14.44 -0.63 -13.57
N ILE A 172 -13.71 -1.39 -14.40
CA ILE A 172 -13.99 -1.52 -15.85
C ILE A 172 -15.36 -2.16 -16.08
N THR A 173 -15.69 -3.26 -15.40
CA THR A 173 -16.95 -3.98 -15.58
C THR A 173 -18.16 -3.21 -15.05
N GLN A 174 -17.95 -2.28 -14.12
CA GLN A 174 -18.98 -1.36 -13.63
C GLN A 174 -19.11 -0.09 -14.48
N GLY A 175 -18.34 0.06 -15.57
CA GLY A 175 -18.37 1.23 -16.43
C GLY A 175 -17.89 2.52 -15.76
N ILE A 176 -17.10 2.41 -14.68
CA ILE A 176 -16.55 3.58 -13.98
C ILE A 176 -15.33 4.09 -14.75
N GLU A 177 -15.43 5.32 -15.22
CA GLU A 177 -14.34 5.98 -15.92
C GLU A 177 -13.14 6.24 -15.02
N PHE A 178 -11.96 6.32 -15.61
CA PHE A 178 -10.71 6.69 -14.95
C PHE A 178 -10.05 7.81 -15.74
N PRO A 179 -10.65 9.02 -15.72
CA PRO A 179 -10.15 10.14 -16.51
C PRO A 179 -8.79 10.61 -15.97
N GLY A 180 -7.92 10.99 -16.89
CA GLY A 180 -6.58 11.46 -16.53
C GLY A 180 -5.64 11.40 -17.72
N LEU A 181 -4.35 11.54 -17.42
CA LEU A 181 -3.28 11.42 -18.40
C LEU A 181 -2.24 10.41 -17.86
N THR A 182 -1.52 9.79 -18.78
CA THR A 182 -0.34 8.99 -18.46
C THR A 182 0.89 9.87 -18.65
N PHE A 183 1.73 9.98 -17.64
CA PHE A 183 3.02 10.65 -17.77
C PHE A 183 3.87 9.91 -18.81
N PRO A 184 4.48 10.63 -19.77
CA PRO A 184 5.30 10.02 -20.80
C PRO A 184 6.69 9.60 -20.30
N GLU A 185 7.11 10.10 -19.14
CA GLU A 185 8.40 9.83 -18.53
C GLU A 185 8.47 8.40 -18.01
N LEU A 186 9.65 7.80 -18.18
CA LEU A 186 9.99 6.49 -17.60
C LEU A 186 10.81 6.72 -16.32
N TRP A 187 10.43 6.00 -15.27
CA TRP A 187 11.11 5.99 -14.01
C TRP A 187 11.97 4.73 -13.90
N LEU A 188 13.28 4.92 -13.73
CA LEU A 188 14.20 3.83 -13.47
C LEU A 188 14.41 3.74 -11.95
N CYS A 189 13.99 2.61 -11.37
CA CYS A 189 14.31 2.28 -9.98
C CYS A 189 15.54 1.37 -9.97
N THR A 190 16.59 1.78 -9.27
CA THR A 190 17.83 1.02 -9.15
C THR A 190 18.21 0.86 -7.68
N SER A 191 18.73 -0.31 -7.32
CA SER A 191 19.37 -0.54 -6.03
C SER A 191 20.88 -0.64 -6.24
N THR A 192 21.67 -0.14 -5.28
CA THR A 192 23.12 -0.17 -5.33
C THR A 192 23.70 -0.43 -3.94
N GLU A 193 24.88 -1.05 -3.89
CA GLU A 193 25.69 -1.18 -2.68
C GLU A 193 26.65 -0.01 -2.47
N PHE A 194 26.61 0.98 -3.37
CA PHE A 194 27.44 2.19 -3.26
C PHE A 194 26.99 3.02 -2.06
N LYS A 195 27.93 3.33 -1.19
CA LYS A 195 27.68 4.10 0.03
C LYS A 195 27.84 5.59 -0.26
N PHE A 196 26.73 6.25 -0.53
CA PHE A 196 26.70 7.68 -0.83
C PHE A 196 27.21 8.53 0.33
N GLU A 197 26.93 8.11 1.58
CA GLU A 197 27.37 8.79 2.80
C GLU A 197 28.88 8.88 2.95
N ASP A 198 29.65 7.97 2.33
CA ASP A 198 31.10 8.02 2.32
C ASP A 198 31.65 9.15 1.41
N HIS A 199 30.79 9.69 0.54
CA HIS A 199 31.15 10.69 -0.48
C HIS A 199 30.48 12.06 -0.29
N PHE A 200 29.37 12.09 0.46
CA PHE A 200 28.55 13.28 0.69
C PHE A 200 28.24 13.39 2.19
N GLU A 201 29.04 14.16 2.92
CA GLU A 201 28.94 14.31 4.39
C GLU A 201 27.59 14.89 4.86
N ASP A 202 26.91 15.65 4.00
CA ASP A 202 25.68 16.36 4.30
C ASP A 202 24.43 15.72 3.63
N LEU A 203 24.53 14.46 3.18
CA LEU A 203 23.42 13.79 2.51
C LEU A 203 22.39 13.29 3.52
N ALA A 204 21.16 13.81 3.41
CA ALA A 204 20.03 13.26 4.16
C ALA A 204 19.61 11.88 3.62
N PRO A 205 18.94 11.05 4.45
CA PRO A 205 18.45 9.73 4.02
C PRO A 205 17.54 9.74 2.78
N ILE A 206 16.90 10.88 2.52
CA ILE A 206 16.10 11.12 1.31
C ILE A 206 16.57 12.44 0.69
N ALA A 207 17.01 12.38 -0.56
CA ALA A 207 17.40 13.56 -1.31
C ALA A 207 16.76 13.58 -2.69
N TYR A 208 16.01 14.65 -2.98
CA TYR A 208 15.51 14.95 -4.32
C TYR A 208 16.54 15.83 -5.02
N ILE A 209 17.10 15.35 -6.10
CA ILE A 209 18.24 15.98 -6.75
C ILE A 209 17.85 16.46 -8.14
N ALA A 210 17.92 17.77 -8.35
CA ALA A 210 17.69 18.39 -9.64
C ALA A 210 18.98 18.46 -10.46
N ASP A 211 18.82 18.16 -11.73
CA ASP A 211 19.83 18.35 -12.76
C ASP A 211 19.15 18.93 -14.01
N PRO A 212 19.82 19.73 -14.86
CA PRO A 212 19.22 20.27 -16.08
C PRO A 212 18.66 19.24 -17.04
N ASP A 213 19.21 18.05 -17.08
CA ASP A 213 18.87 17.01 -18.05
C ASP A 213 17.96 15.92 -17.45
N PHE A 214 18.07 15.67 -16.15
CA PHE A 214 17.24 14.67 -15.44
C PHE A 214 17.21 14.97 -13.94
N TRP A 215 16.26 14.38 -13.27
CA TRP A 215 16.19 14.46 -11.83
C TRP A 215 16.09 13.05 -11.22
N PHE A 216 16.50 12.88 -9.98
CA PHE A 216 16.50 11.58 -9.29
C PHE A 216 16.32 11.76 -7.78
N VAL A 217 15.96 10.68 -7.15
CA VAL A 217 15.77 10.59 -5.70
C VAL A 217 16.67 9.50 -5.17
#